data_9f183fc26b3e968e486b0e33482c96b1
#
_entry.id   9f183fc26b3e968e486b0e33482c96b1
#
_cell.length_a   1.000
_cell.length_b   1.000
_cell.length_c   1.000
_cell.angle_alpha   90.00
_cell.angle_beta   90.00
_cell.angle_gamma   90.00
#
_symmetry.space_group_name_H-M   'P 1'
#
loop_
_entity.id
_entity.type
_entity.pdbx_description
1 polymer ?
#
loop_
_entity_poly.entity_id
_entity_poly.type
_entity_poly.pdbx_seq_one_letter_code
_entity_poly.pdbx_strand_id
1 'polypeptide(L)'
;MDSGNNANIRPNMRLYYLETILPIVRKINYGLERYFGFELREDITNIPALQPELRDSSAYYTSLVNGGIITPAEARKALGFDFVTGTEEIRVPANIAGSATNPDEGGRPVEETEE
;
A
#
# COMPACT_ATOMS: atom_id res chain seq x y z
N MET A 1 21.33 -26.16 22.06
CA MET A 1 21.18 -25.11 21.06
C MET A 1 20.17 -24.09 21.56
N ASP A 2 20.62 -22.89 21.82
CA ASP A 2 19.79 -21.88 22.46
C ASP A 2 18.61 -21.43 21.55
N SER A 3 17.40 -21.58 22.05
CA SER A 3 16.21 -21.02 21.44
C SER A 3 16.30 -19.50 21.24
N GLY A 4 17.16 -18.80 21.98
CA GLY A 4 17.46 -17.39 21.82
C GLY A 4 18.14 -17.04 20.48
N ASN A 5 18.89 -17.98 19.90
CA ASN A 5 19.59 -17.75 18.63
C ASN A 5 18.62 -17.72 17.45
N ASN A 6 17.56 -18.52 17.46
CA ASN A 6 16.53 -18.52 16.42
C ASN A 6 15.65 -17.27 16.48
N ALA A 7 15.40 -16.71 17.65
CA ALA A 7 14.63 -15.47 17.82
C ALA A 7 15.36 -14.24 17.25
N ASN A 8 16.70 -14.25 17.21
CA ASN A 8 17.52 -13.14 16.71
C ASN A 8 17.83 -13.24 15.22
N ILE A 9 17.75 -14.42 14.60
CA ILE A 9 18.06 -14.62 13.18
C ILE A 9 17.06 -13.89 12.28
N ARG A 10 15.76 -13.95 12.56
CA ARG A 10 14.73 -13.30 11.74
C ARG A 10 14.82 -11.77 11.73
N PRO A 11 14.95 -11.08 12.89
CA PRO A 11 15.17 -9.63 12.89
C PRO A 11 16.47 -9.22 12.20
N ASN A 12 17.54 -10.01 12.36
CA ASN A 12 18.83 -9.74 11.72
C ASN A 12 18.77 -9.93 10.20
N MET A 13 18.07 -10.94 9.70
CA MET A 13 17.82 -11.14 8.28
C MET A 13 17.00 -9.99 7.69
N ARG A 14 15.98 -9.51 8.38
CA ARG A 14 15.19 -8.35 7.99
C ARG A 14 16.07 -7.11 7.84
N LEU A 15 16.89 -6.79 8.85
CA LEU A 15 17.81 -5.66 8.80
C LEU A 15 18.83 -5.79 7.67
N TYR A 16 19.34 -6.98 7.44
CA TYR A 16 20.27 -7.24 6.35
C TYR A 16 19.64 -6.94 4.97
N TYR A 17 18.40 -7.37 4.74
CA TYR A 17 17.67 -7.04 3.53
C TYR A 17 17.40 -5.54 3.41
N LEU A 18 16.92 -4.90 4.48
CA LEU A 18 16.56 -3.47 4.44
C LEU A 18 17.77 -2.54 4.30
N GLU A 19 18.86 -2.86 4.96
CA GLU A 19 20.03 -1.97 5.04
C GLU A 19 21.11 -2.29 4.00
N THR A 20 21.17 -3.50 3.49
CA THR A 20 22.24 -3.93 2.58
C THR A 20 21.70 -4.38 1.22
N ILE A 21 20.82 -5.37 1.19
CA ILE A 21 20.37 -5.99 -0.07
C ILE A 21 19.50 -5.05 -0.89
N LEU A 22 18.42 -4.52 -0.30
CA LEU A 22 17.48 -3.64 -1.03
C LEU A 22 18.13 -2.35 -1.53
N PRO A 23 18.98 -1.65 -0.77
CA PRO A 23 19.68 -0.48 -1.28
C PRO A 23 20.56 -0.78 -2.50
N ILE A 24 21.23 -1.94 -2.52
CA ILE A 24 22.05 -2.38 -3.67
C ILE A 24 21.15 -2.67 -4.88
N VAL A 25 20.07 -3.42 -4.69
CA VAL A 25 19.10 -3.74 -5.75
C VAL A 25 18.47 -2.47 -6.33
N ARG A 26 18.06 -1.54 -5.49
CA ARG A 26 17.50 -0.25 -5.91
C ARG A 26 18.51 0.58 -6.72
N LYS A 27 19.75 0.57 -6.31
CA LYS A 27 20.83 1.26 -7.06
C LYS A 27 21.02 0.65 -8.44
N ILE A 28 21.00 -0.67 -8.56
CA ILE A 28 21.09 -1.40 -9.84
C ILE A 28 19.84 -1.09 -10.68
N ASN A 29 18.65 -1.19 -10.12
CA ASN A 29 17.41 -0.87 -10.82
C ASN A 29 17.41 0.55 -11.36
N TYR A 30 17.80 1.51 -10.56
CA TYR A 30 17.91 2.92 -10.98
C TYR A 30 18.85 3.12 -12.17
N GLY A 31 20.00 2.45 -12.18
CA GLY A 31 20.93 2.47 -13.32
C GLY A 31 20.31 1.88 -14.59
N LEU A 32 19.60 0.75 -14.45
CA LEU A 32 18.92 0.08 -15.57
C LEU A 32 17.73 0.92 -16.07
N GLU A 33 16.95 1.55 -15.20
CA GLU A 33 15.86 2.45 -15.57
C GLU A 33 16.35 3.62 -16.44
N ARG A 34 17.45 4.22 -16.05
CA ARG A 34 18.06 5.31 -16.82
C ARG A 34 18.52 4.87 -18.21
N TYR A 35 18.98 3.63 -18.33
CA TYR A 35 19.46 3.09 -19.60
C TYR A 35 18.31 2.65 -20.51
N PHE A 36 17.30 1.96 -19.97
CA PHE A 36 16.21 1.37 -20.75
C PHE A 36 14.97 2.24 -20.85
N GLY A 37 14.81 3.24 -19.97
CA GLY A 37 13.70 4.18 -20.01
C GLY A 37 12.36 3.64 -19.44
N PHE A 38 12.37 2.54 -18.70
CA PHE A 38 11.19 2.01 -18.01
C PHE A 38 11.47 1.83 -16.52
N GLU A 39 10.40 1.90 -15.71
CA GLU A 39 10.48 1.76 -14.26
C GLU A 39 10.69 0.29 -13.86
N LEU A 40 11.68 0.05 -13.00
CA LEU A 40 11.96 -1.25 -12.40
C LEU A 40 11.71 -1.20 -10.90
N ARG A 41 11.05 -2.21 -10.38
CA ARG A 41 10.85 -2.38 -8.93
C ARG A 41 11.25 -3.78 -8.49
N GLU A 42 11.80 -3.85 -7.30
CA GLU A 42 12.07 -5.11 -6.64
C GLU A 42 10.76 -5.77 -6.20
N ASP A 43 10.60 -7.05 -6.47
CA ASP A 43 9.51 -7.87 -5.94
C ASP A 43 9.95 -8.57 -4.67
N ILE A 44 9.45 -8.11 -3.53
CA ILE A 44 9.78 -8.63 -2.20
C ILE A 44 8.71 -9.60 -1.66
N THR A 45 7.70 -9.94 -2.46
CA THR A 45 6.55 -10.75 -2.00
C THR A 45 6.93 -12.15 -1.53
N ASN A 46 7.98 -12.71 -2.10
CA ASN A 46 8.46 -14.06 -1.76
C ASN A 46 9.63 -14.09 -0.76
N ILE A 47 9.93 -12.96 -0.12
CA ILE A 47 10.99 -12.86 0.89
C ILE A 47 10.37 -12.90 2.27
N PRO A 48 10.49 -14.02 3.03
CA PRO A 48 9.83 -14.15 4.34
C PRO A 48 10.26 -13.10 5.34
N ALA A 49 11.53 -12.68 5.31
CA ALA A 49 12.08 -11.66 6.20
C ALA A 49 11.44 -10.27 6.02
N LEU A 50 10.84 -9.99 4.85
CA LEU A 50 10.22 -8.71 4.50
C LEU A 50 8.68 -8.74 4.52
N GLN A 51 8.07 -9.83 4.95
CA GLN A 51 6.60 -9.92 5.06
C GLN A 51 6.00 -8.90 6.04
N PRO A 52 6.63 -8.56 7.19
CA PRO A 52 6.13 -7.50 8.05
C PRO A 52 6.03 -6.14 7.35
N GLU A 53 7.00 -5.76 6.54
CA GLU A 53 7.00 -4.50 5.78
C GLU A 53 5.86 -4.44 4.76
N LEU A 54 5.60 -5.52 4.06
CA LEU A 54 4.47 -5.61 3.12
C LEU A 54 3.15 -5.42 3.84
N ARG A 55 3.00 -6.05 5.00
CA ARG A 55 1.80 -5.98 5.82
C ARG A 55 1.57 -4.58 6.35
N ASP A 56 2.61 -3.95 6.88
CA ASP A 56 2.57 -2.58 7.42
C ASP A 56 2.29 -1.57 6.31
N SER A 57 2.94 -1.70 5.16
CA SER A 57 2.69 -0.85 4.00
C SER A 57 1.25 -0.99 3.49
N SER A 58 0.74 -2.21 3.39
CA SER A 58 -0.64 -2.46 2.96
C SER A 58 -1.65 -1.86 3.93
N ALA A 59 -1.44 -2.00 5.24
CA ALA A 59 -2.29 -1.40 6.26
C ALA A 59 -2.27 0.13 6.21
N TYR A 60 -1.09 0.72 6.03
CA TYR A 60 -0.90 2.16 5.89
C TYR A 60 -1.67 2.73 4.70
N TYR A 61 -1.44 2.19 3.51
CA TYR A 61 -2.13 2.67 2.30
C TYR A 61 -3.63 2.39 2.33
N THR A 62 -4.07 1.26 2.88
CA THR A 62 -5.49 0.98 3.09
C THR A 62 -6.15 2.04 3.99
N SER A 63 -5.48 2.43 5.06
CA SER A 63 -5.96 3.49 5.95
C SER A 63 -6.10 4.85 5.23
N LEU A 64 -5.13 5.22 4.41
CA LEU A 64 -5.17 6.46 3.64
C LEU A 64 -6.30 6.47 2.58
N VAL A 65 -6.52 5.35 1.90
CA VAL A 65 -7.62 5.20 0.94
C VAL A 65 -8.97 5.27 1.65
N ASN A 66 -9.14 4.54 2.75
CA ASN A 66 -10.37 4.52 3.52
C ASN A 66 -10.67 5.87 4.19
N GLY A 67 -9.64 6.61 4.55
CA GLY A 67 -9.76 7.98 5.09
C GLY A 67 -10.02 9.05 4.01
N GLY A 68 -10.06 8.69 2.73
CA GLY A 68 -10.26 9.64 1.65
C GLY A 68 -9.09 10.59 1.41
N ILE A 69 -7.87 10.19 1.80
CA ILE A 69 -6.66 11.01 1.67
C ILE A 69 -6.00 10.79 0.31
N ILE A 70 -5.96 9.55 -0.14
CA ILE A 70 -5.42 9.16 -1.46
C ILE A 70 -6.42 8.29 -2.22
N THR A 71 -6.25 8.23 -3.53
CA THR A 71 -7.05 7.35 -4.38
C THR A 71 -6.56 5.89 -4.29
N PRO A 72 -7.42 4.91 -4.57
CA PRO A 72 -6.97 3.52 -4.72
C PRO A 72 -5.88 3.37 -5.80
N ALA A 73 -5.92 4.16 -6.89
CA ALA A 73 -4.89 4.14 -7.94
C ALA A 73 -3.51 4.55 -7.39
N GLU A 74 -3.45 5.60 -6.57
CA GLU A 74 -2.21 6.05 -5.91
C GLU A 74 -1.66 4.99 -4.95
N ALA A 75 -2.53 4.34 -4.17
CA ALA A 75 -2.14 3.25 -3.28
C ALA A 75 -1.63 2.03 -4.07
N ARG A 76 -2.30 1.66 -5.16
CA ARG A 76 -1.86 0.57 -6.05
C ARG A 76 -0.47 0.86 -6.62
N LYS A 77 -0.27 2.06 -7.13
CA LYS A 77 1.02 2.51 -7.65
C LYS A 77 2.12 2.44 -6.58
N ALA A 78 1.85 2.94 -5.38
CA ALA A 78 2.81 2.95 -4.28
C ALA A 78 3.18 1.53 -3.83
N LEU A 79 2.23 0.58 -3.87
CA LEU A 79 2.44 -0.82 -3.55
C LEU A 79 3.03 -1.65 -4.71
N GLY A 80 3.22 -1.04 -5.88
CA GLY A 80 3.79 -1.70 -7.06
C GLY A 80 2.80 -2.50 -7.90
N PHE A 81 1.50 -2.27 -7.73
CA PHE A 81 0.45 -2.91 -8.53
C PHE A 81 0.15 -2.09 -9.79
N ASP A 82 -0.26 -2.80 -10.83
CA ASP A 82 -0.69 -2.18 -12.09
C ASP A 82 -1.94 -1.33 -11.92
N PHE A 83 -2.08 -0.34 -12.80
CA PHE A 83 -3.26 0.50 -12.86
C PHE A 83 -4.51 -0.32 -13.21
N VAL A 84 -5.63 0.01 -12.59
CA VAL A 84 -6.95 -0.55 -12.87
C VAL A 84 -7.94 0.58 -13.02
N THR A 85 -8.67 0.61 -14.14
CA THR A 85 -9.71 1.60 -14.42
C THR A 85 -10.78 1.59 -13.32
N GLY A 86 -11.21 2.76 -12.88
CA GLY A 86 -12.19 2.92 -11.80
C GLY A 86 -11.56 3.05 -10.41
N THR A 87 -10.24 3.18 -10.34
CA THR A 87 -9.52 3.38 -9.07
C THR A 87 -9.01 4.82 -8.88
N GLU A 88 -9.39 5.74 -9.77
CA GLU A 88 -8.88 7.11 -9.84
C GLU A 88 -9.59 8.06 -8.86
N GLU A 89 -10.73 7.66 -8.31
CA GLU A 89 -11.53 8.51 -7.45
C GLU A 89 -11.26 8.26 -5.97
N ILE A 90 -11.26 9.35 -5.19
CA ILE A 90 -11.16 9.27 -3.73
C ILE A 90 -12.43 8.62 -3.18
N ARG A 91 -12.26 7.62 -2.33
CA ARG A 91 -13.36 6.99 -1.62
C ARG A 91 -13.79 7.85 -0.43
N VAL A 92 -15.08 8.16 -0.40
CA VAL A 92 -15.69 8.83 0.75
C VAL A 92 -16.31 7.75 1.64
N PRO A 93 -15.92 7.68 2.94
CA PRO A 93 -16.49 6.68 3.84
C PRO A 93 -17.99 6.88 3.99
N ALA A 94 -18.76 5.82 3.72
CA ALA A 94 -20.23 5.85 3.76
C ALA A 94 -20.80 6.06 5.18
N ASN A 95 -19.98 5.88 6.20
CA ASN A 95 -20.36 6.06 7.59
C ASN A 95 -20.21 7.50 8.11
N ILE A 96 -19.70 8.42 7.28
CA ILE A 96 -19.59 9.83 7.64
C ILE A 96 -20.85 10.55 7.15
N ALA A 97 -21.69 10.99 8.11
CA ALA A 97 -22.90 11.73 7.79
C ALA A 97 -22.57 13.04 7.05
N GLY A 98 -23.25 13.28 5.92
CA GLY A 98 -23.05 14.46 5.10
C GLY A 98 -21.80 14.46 4.22
N SER A 99 -21.09 13.34 4.15
CA SER A 99 -19.90 13.21 3.31
C SER A 99 -20.18 12.99 1.82
N ALA A 100 -21.38 12.51 1.47
CA ALA A 100 -21.80 12.33 0.09
C ALA A 100 -22.44 13.62 -0.45
N THR A 101 -22.03 14.03 -1.64
CA THR A 101 -22.63 15.16 -2.38
C THR A 101 -24.01 14.81 -2.93
N ASN A 102 -24.28 13.52 -3.06
CA ASN A 102 -25.54 12.98 -3.54
C ASN A 102 -26.04 11.91 -2.58
N PRO A 103 -27.28 12.02 -2.02
CA PRO A 103 -27.83 11.04 -1.09
C PRO A 103 -27.89 9.62 -1.65
N ASP A 104 -27.99 9.47 -2.97
CA ASP A 104 -28.04 8.17 -3.65
C ASP A 104 -26.69 7.46 -3.71
N GLU A 105 -25.59 8.16 -3.42
CA GLU A 105 -24.22 7.63 -3.49
C GLU A 105 -23.66 7.11 -2.15
N GLY A 106 -24.46 7.05 -1.11
CA GLY A 106 -24.03 6.49 0.19
C GLY A 106 -24.49 7.28 1.41
N GLY A 107 -25.48 8.10 1.26
CA GLY A 107 -26.15 8.80 2.37
C GLY A 107 -27.24 7.94 3.01
N ARG A 108 -27.67 8.34 4.17
CA ARG A 108 -28.87 7.83 4.81
C ARG A 108 -30.07 8.13 3.90
N PRO A 109 -31.00 7.19 3.68
CA PRO A 109 -32.21 7.49 2.94
C PRO A 109 -32.86 8.74 3.51
N VAL A 110 -33.22 9.68 2.66
CA VAL A 110 -34.01 10.83 3.07
C VAL A 110 -35.40 10.26 3.39
N GLU A 111 -35.81 10.34 4.67
CA GLU A 111 -37.20 10.11 5.00
C GLU A 111 -38.01 11.20 4.26
N GLU A 112 -38.77 10.78 3.26
CA GLU A 112 -39.81 11.65 2.67
C GLU A 112 -40.74 11.98 3.81
N THR A 113 -40.68 13.21 4.29
CA THR A 113 -41.75 13.78 5.09
C THR A 113 -42.94 13.98 4.19
N GLU A 114 -43.87 13.02 4.22
CA GLU A 114 -45.22 13.25 3.67
C GLU A 114 -45.83 14.42 4.45
N GLU A 115 -46.09 15.52 3.74
CA GLU A 115 -47.01 16.54 4.17
C GLU A 115 -48.47 16.05 4.04
#